data_96ecec51d8fab5e221c86f05669d9c21
#
_entry.id   96ecec51d8fab5e221c86f05669d9c21
#
_cell.length_a   1.000
_cell.length_b   1.000
_cell.length_c   1.000
_cell.angle_alpha   90.00
_cell.angle_beta   90.00
_cell.angle_gamma   90.00
#
_symmetry.space_group_name_H-M   'P 1'
#
loop_
_entity.id
_entity.type
_entity.pdbx_description
1 polymer ?
#
loop_
_entity_poly.entity_id
_entity_poly.type
_entity_poly.pdbx_seq_one_letter_code
_entity_poly.pdbx_strand_id
1 'polypeptide(L)'
;MSTPSHTPPSIVTEAATFIGIDYHKKYSVHHAVDAAGSELGKGRIEHHSPHDFATLVKRWSNARVVFEASMNWHWLYEVLEQSMPGEHITLANAYKTRIIAEAQVKTDKIDARILALLLRAGLVSSVHIPCKETRQRKEVLRQRCFFVRQRTMLRNRIHRLLGAQHDLKLPQCSDLFGKKGMGFLEKLELPAPAGLLLKQQFDMLKNVQARIKEDEAALVQMMSTTEAQQHVLSIPGMGPILAAVVVSEIDGISRFNSAQKLCGYIGLCPSTSSSGGKTYNGKLMKHCNKWLRWAFVEAAWVAMGCDSYCPGLSPYGVLFNEALRASQVATSAVETTSTD
;
A
#
# COMPACT_ATOMS: atom_id res chain seq x y z
N MET A 1 5.59 26.98 -30.86
CA MET A 1 5.59 26.51 -29.46
C MET A 1 4.17 26.65 -28.94
N SER A 2 3.37 25.59 -29.12
CA SER A 2 1.95 25.57 -28.72
C SER A 2 1.89 24.95 -27.30
N THR A 3 1.41 25.73 -26.36
CA THR A 3 1.07 25.32 -24.99
C THR A 3 0.00 24.23 -25.03
N PRO A 4 0.20 23.09 -24.35
CA PRO A 4 -0.86 22.10 -24.20
C PRO A 4 -1.96 22.70 -23.33
N SER A 5 -3.15 22.83 -23.88
CA SER A 5 -4.36 23.18 -23.14
C SER A 5 -4.66 22.06 -22.12
N HIS A 6 -4.41 22.35 -20.85
CA HIS A 6 -5.00 21.59 -19.77
C HIS A 6 -6.50 21.86 -19.78
N THR A 7 -7.25 21.01 -20.45
CA THR A 7 -8.69 20.92 -20.22
C THR A 7 -8.86 20.28 -18.83
N PRO A 8 -9.39 20.99 -17.83
CA PRO A 8 -9.74 20.37 -16.58
C PRO A 8 -10.77 19.28 -16.86
N PRO A 9 -10.76 18.14 -16.12
CA PRO A 9 -11.78 17.12 -16.29
C PRO A 9 -13.14 17.79 -16.17
N SER A 10 -14.00 17.55 -17.16
CA SER A 10 -15.34 18.12 -17.29
C SER A 10 -16.07 18.01 -15.95
N ILE A 11 -16.30 19.16 -15.35
CA ILE A 11 -16.99 19.30 -14.07
C ILE A 11 -18.41 18.77 -14.29
N VAL A 12 -18.65 17.65 -13.73
CA VAL A 12 -19.84 17.12 -13.11
C VAL A 12 -21.08 18.01 -13.22
N THR A 13 -21.77 17.87 -14.32
CA THR A 13 -23.01 18.61 -14.56
C THR A 13 -24.27 17.91 -14.01
N GLU A 14 -24.14 16.76 -13.31
CA GLU A 14 -25.32 15.97 -12.86
C GLU A 14 -25.30 15.48 -11.42
N ALA A 15 -24.26 15.69 -10.61
CA ALA A 15 -24.32 15.30 -9.20
C ALA A 15 -25.08 16.36 -8.40
N ALA A 16 -26.33 16.07 -8.07
CA ALA A 16 -27.15 17.00 -7.32
C ALA A 16 -26.69 17.14 -5.86
N THR A 17 -25.98 16.17 -5.28
CA THR A 17 -25.65 16.15 -3.85
C THR A 17 -24.23 15.62 -3.58
N PHE A 18 -23.52 16.29 -2.66
CA PHE A 18 -22.19 15.89 -2.20
C PHE A 18 -22.23 15.62 -0.70
N ILE A 19 -21.83 14.44 -0.28
CA ILE A 19 -21.90 13.97 1.11
C ILE A 19 -20.48 13.73 1.64
N GLY A 20 -20.09 14.48 2.66
CA GLY A 20 -18.89 14.19 3.44
C GLY A 20 -19.23 13.35 4.67
N ILE A 21 -18.43 12.33 4.92
CA ILE A 21 -18.58 11.46 6.09
C ILE A 21 -17.28 11.50 6.89
N ASP A 22 -17.38 11.96 8.13
CA ASP A 22 -16.31 11.81 9.13
C ASP A 22 -16.54 10.47 9.86
N TYR A 23 -15.65 9.51 9.57
CA TYR A 23 -15.80 8.11 9.97
C TYR A 23 -15.01 7.81 11.25
N HIS A 24 -15.70 7.45 12.31
CA HIS A 24 -15.15 7.01 13.58
C HIS A 24 -15.35 5.49 13.79
N LYS A 25 -14.86 4.96 14.89
CA LYS A 25 -14.93 3.52 15.19
C LYS A 25 -16.36 3.01 15.44
N LYS A 26 -17.22 3.80 16.08
CA LYS A 26 -18.55 3.37 16.52
C LYS A 26 -19.69 4.13 15.84
N TYR A 27 -19.41 5.26 15.27
CA TYR A 27 -20.38 6.13 14.61
C TYR A 27 -19.70 6.90 13.47
N SER A 28 -20.51 7.53 12.63
CA SER A 28 -20.07 8.48 11.62
C SER A 28 -20.92 9.74 11.69
N VAL A 29 -20.31 10.88 11.36
CA VAL A 29 -21.03 12.14 11.19
C VAL A 29 -21.05 12.45 9.69
N HIS A 30 -22.23 12.79 9.16
CA HIS A 30 -22.37 13.16 7.77
C HIS A 30 -22.86 14.59 7.59
N HIS A 31 -22.48 15.20 6.49
CA HIS A 31 -22.93 16.50 6.03
C HIS A 31 -23.15 16.45 4.51
N ALA A 32 -24.35 16.84 4.08
CA ALA A 32 -24.74 16.85 2.67
C ALA A 32 -24.93 18.30 2.20
N VAL A 33 -24.38 18.62 1.02
CA VAL A 33 -24.52 19.91 0.36
C VAL A 33 -24.97 19.74 -1.09
N ASP A 34 -25.66 20.73 -1.63
CA ASP A 34 -26.01 20.81 -3.04
C ASP A 34 -24.84 21.34 -3.91
N ALA A 35 -25.10 21.51 -5.20
CA ALA A 35 -24.14 22.06 -6.16
C ALA A 35 -23.74 23.51 -5.85
N ALA A 36 -24.57 24.29 -5.17
CA ALA A 36 -24.26 25.65 -4.72
C ALA A 36 -23.44 25.66 -3.41
N GLY A 37 -23.39 24.53 -2.68
CA GLY A 37 -22.73 24.42 -1.38
C GLY A 37 -23.67 24.68 -0.20
N SER A 38 -24.98 24.80 -0.45
CA SER A 38 -25.99 24.96 0.58
C SER A 38 -26.24 23.64 1.32
N GLU A 39 -26.44 23.70 2.63
CA GLU A 39 -26.70 22.52 3.45
C GLU A 39 -28.04 21.88 3.09
N LEU A 40 -28.01 20.60 2.70
CA LEU A 40 -29.20 19.77 2.48
C LEU A 40 -29.57 18.93 3.70
N GLY A 41 -28.61 18.61 4.52
CA GLY A 41 -28.80 17.84 5.73
C GLY A 41 -27.50 17.44 6.41
N LYS A 42 -27.62 17.12 7.68
CA LYS A 42 -26.50 16.60 8.50
C LYS A 42 -27.04 15.67 9.57
N GLY A 43 -26.20 14.82 10.08
CA GLY A 43 -26.60 13.88 11.14
C GLY A 43 -25.46 13.01 11.60
N ARG A 44 -25.82 12.11 12.52
CA ARG A 44 -24.93 11.07 13.05
C ARG A 44 -25.57 9.70 12.80
N ILE A 45 -24.75 8.74 12.41
CA ILE A 45 -25.13 7.36 12.15
C ILE A 45 -24.32 6.45 13.08
N GLU A 46 -25.01 5.60 13.83
CA GLU A 46 -24.39 4.59 14.68
C GLU A 46 -24.08 3.32 13.85
N HIS A 47 -22.89 2.70 14.04
CA HIS A 47 -22.45 1.59 13.20
C HIS A 47 -23.12 0.24 13.50
N HIS A 48 -23.95 0.15 14.55
CA HIS A 48 -24.73 -1.05 14.82
C HIS A 48 -25.89 -1.24 13.82
N SER A 49 -26.19 -0.22 13.02
CA SER A 49 -27.22 -0.25 11.97
C SER A 49 -26.63 0.16 10.61
N PRO A 50 -25.95 -0.74 9.88
CA PRO A 50 -25.42 -0.44 8.54
C PRO A 50 -26.47 0.01 7.54
N HIS A 51 -27.73 -0.39 7.74
CA HIS A 51 -28.87 0.01 6.92
C HIS A 51 -29.07 1.54 6.88
N ASP A 52 -28.68 2.25 7.94
CA ASP A 52 -28.81 3.71 8.00
C ASP A 52 -27.95 4.42 6.95
N PHE A 53 -26.81 3.84 6.55
CA PHE A 53 -25.99 4.36 5.44
C PHE A 53 -26.71 4.19 4.09
N ALA A 54 -27.37 3.05 3.87
CA ALA A 54 -28.19 2.83 2.68
C ALA A 54 -29.35 3.84 2.62
N THR A 55 -30.00 4.12 3.74
CA THR A 55 -31.06 5.14 3.84
C THR A 55 -30.50 6.53 3.58
N LEU A 56 -29.30 6.86 4.11
CA LEU A 56 -28.65 8.13 3.86
C LEU A 56 -28.43 8.37 2.36
N VAL A 57 -27.81 7.41 1.65
CA VAL A 57 -27.46 7.61 0.23
C VAL A 57 -28.70 7.55 -0.69
N LYS A 58 -29.71 6.77 -0.34
CA LYS A 58 -30.99 6.69 -1.08
C LYS A 58 -31.83 7.97 -0.97
N ARG A 59 -31.61 8.78 0.07
CA ARG A 59 -32.33 10.03 0.27
C ARG A 59 -32.06 11.04 -0.85
N TRP A 60 -30.87 10.98 -1.47
CA TRP A 60 -30.47 11.89 -2.55
C TRP A 60 -30.06 11.09 -3.79
N SER A 61 -30.82 11.21 -4.86
CA SER A 61 -30.45 10.64 -6.16
C SER A 61 -29.16 11.28 -6.66
N ASN A 62 -28.28 10.49 -7.29
CA ASN A 62 -26.97 10.94 -7.82
C ASN A 62 -26.02 11.56 -6.75
N ALA A 63 -26.14 11.13 -5.49
CA ALA A 63 -25.21 11.56 -4.47
C ALA A 63 -23.78 11.03 -4.73
N ARG A 64 -22.78 11.89 -4.46
CA ARG A 64 -21.39 11.51 -4.36
C ARG A 64 -20.96 11.56 -2.90
N VAL A 65 -20.22 10.57 -2.48
CA VAL A 65 -19.79 10.40 -1.07
C VAL A 65 -18.28 10.49 -0.98
N VAL A 66 -17.79 11.17 0.06
CA VAL A 66 -16.37 11.19 0.41
C VAL A 66 -16.16 10.92 1.89
N PHE A 67 -15.13 10.14 2.21
CA PHE A 67 -14.65 9.95 3.57
C PHE A 67 -13.13 9.72 3.57
N GLU A 68 -12.46 9.90 4.71
CA GLU A 68 -11.02 9.78 4.79
C GLU A 68 -10.54 8.34 4.93
N ALA A 69 -9.35 8.06 4.37
CA ALA A 69 -8.63 6.79 4.51
C ALA A 69 -8.13 6.63 5.96
N SER A 70 -9.01 6.18 6.84
CA SER A 70 -8.75 5.83 8.24
C SER A 70 -8.57 4.31 8.43
N MET A 71 -8.43 3.86 9.69
CA MET A 71 -8.23 2.47 10.03
C MET A 71 -9.43 1.62 9.66
N ASN A 72 -10.01 1.03 9.13
CA ASN A 72 -11.22 0.28 8.79
C ASN A 72 -12.09 0.94 7.70
N TRP A 73 -11.52 1.82 6.89
CA TRP A 73 -12.23 2.50 5.81
C TRP A 73 -12.95 1.53 4.86
N HIS A 74 -12.41 0.34 4.67
CA HIS A 74 -12.97 -0.70 3.79
C HIS A 74 -14.36 -1.18 4.23
N TRP A 75 -14.64 -1.23 5.53
CA TRP A 75 -15.97 -1.56 6.02
C TRP A 75 -17.02 -0.55 5.55
N LEU A 76 -16.75 0.74 5.69
CA LEU A 76 -17.68 1.78 5.23
C LEU A 76 -17.83 1.77 3.70
N TYR A 77 -16.72 1.55 2.98
CA TYR A 77 -16.76 1.40 1.54
C TYR A 77 -17.67 0.25 1.11
N GLU A 78 -17.54 -0.93 1.68
CA GLU A 78 -18.37 -2.11 1.37
C GLU A 78 -19.85 -1.90 1.71
N VAL A 79 -20.15 -1.20 2.80
CA VAL A 79 -21.52 -0.83 3.16
C VAL A 79 -22.13 0.13 2.14
N LEU A 80 -21.41 1.14 1.70
CA LEU A 80 -21.86 2.11 0.71
C LEU A 80 -21.99 1.48 -0.69
N GLU A 81 -21.03 0.64 -1.10
CA GLU A 81 -21.02 -0.04 -2.41
C GLU A 81 -22.26 -0.93 -2.64
N GLN A 82 -22.88 -1.44 -1.55
CA GLN A 82 -24.15 -2.18 -1.64
C GLN A 82 -25.35 -1.32 -2.05
N SER A 83 -25.23 -0.01 -1.94
CA SER A 83 -26.36 0.93 -2.10
C SER A 83 -26.14 2.00 -3.17
N MET A 84 -24.90 2.15 -3.66
CA MET A 84 -24.55 3.13 -4.68
C MET A 84 -23.35 2.66 -5.54
N PRO A 85 -23.20 3.16 -6.78
CA PRO A 85 -22.04 2.82 -7.61
C PRO A 85 -20.73 3.20 -6.94
N GLY A 86 -19.72 2.30 -7.01
CA GLY A 86 -18.39 2.53 -6.41
C GLY A 86 -17.68 3.78 -6.95
N GLU A 87 -17.95 4.19 -8.20
CA GLU A 87 -17.44 5.40 -8.83
C GLU A 87 -17.94 6.70 -8.18
N HIS A 88 -19.05 6.63 -7.45
CA HIS A 88 -19.60 7.74 -6.66
C HIS A 88 -18.99 7.82 -5.26
N ILE A 89 -18.17 6.85 -4.87
CA ILE A 89 -17.53 6.78 -3.55
C ILE A 89 -16.07 7.22 -3.67
N THR A 90 -15.71 8.28 -2.98
CA THR A 90 -14.34 8.82 -2.97
C THR A 90 -13.67 8.58 -1.64
N LEU A 91 -12.54 7.88 -1.65
CA LEU A 91 -11.69 7.75 -0.48
C LEU A 91 -10.64 8.87 -0.50
N ALA A 92 -10.69 9.78 0.46
CA ALA A 92 -9.80 10.92 0.54
C ALA A 92 -8.47 10.57 1.22
N ASN A 93 -7.37 11.13 0.73
CA ASN A 93 -6.07 11.03 1.39
C ASN A 93 -6.04 11.96 2.61
N ALA A 94 -6.13 11.40 3.81
CA ALA A 94 -6.21 12.15 5.06
C ALA A 94 -5.06 13.17 5.24
N TYR A 95 -3.83 12.83 4.81
CA TYR A 95 -2.70 13.76 4.90
C TYR A 95 -2.84 14.96 3.98
N LYS A 96 -3.22 14.75 2.71
CA LYS A 96 -3.38 15.84 1.73
C LYS A 96 -4.64 16.66 2.02
N THR A 97 -5.71 16.01 2.44
CA THR A 97 -6.96 16.68 2.84
C THR A 97 -6.72 17.62 4.01
N ARG A 98 -5.95 17.18 5.00
CA ARG A 98 -5.57 17.99 6.15
C ARG A 98 -4.83 19.29 5.77
N ILE A 99 -3.92 19.22 4.80
CA ILE A 99 -3.16 20.41 4.34
C ILE A 99 -4.09 21.46 3.72
N ILE A 100 -5.15 21.02 3.03
CA ILE A 100 -6.12 21.92 2.37
C ILE A 100 -7.15 22.45 3.37
N ALA A 101 -7.47 21.64 4.40
CA ALA A 101 -8.57 21.86 5.34
C ALA A 101 -8.11 22.33 6.72
N GLU A 102 -6.99 23.07 6.81
CA GLU A 102 -6.46 23.54 8.08
C GLU A 102 -7.40 24.56 8.73
N ALA A 103 -8.28 24.08 9.63
CA ALA A 103 -9.20 24.90 10.40
C ALA A 103 -8.68 25.09 11.83
N GLN A 104 -8.83 26.30 12.39
CA GLN A 104 -8.43 26.60 13.77
C GLN A 104 -9.36 25.91 14.80
N VAL A 105 -10.61 25.63 14.40
CA VAL A 105 -11.59 24.91 15.25
C VAL A 105 -11.92 23.59 14.56
N LYS A 106 -11.70 22.48 15.26
CA LYS A 106 -11.91 21.14 14.75
C LYS A 106 -13.05 20.46 15.49
N THR A 107 -14.07 20.04 14.76
CA THR A 107 -15.18 19.19 15.25
C THR A 107 -15.60 18.25 14.14
N ASP A 108 -16.12 17.05 14.48
CA ASP A 108 -16.58 16.03 13.53
C ASP A 108 -17.60 16.61 12.50
N LYS A 109 -18.43 17.56 12.92
CA LYS A 109 -19.39 18.24 12.03
C LYS A 109 -18.71 19.14 11.02
N ILE A 110 -17.66 19.85 11.43
CA ILE A 110 -16.86 20.72 10.56
C ILE A 110 -16.06 19.85 9.59
N ASP A 111 -15.46 18.76 10.07
CA ASP A 111 -14.67 17.84 9.23
C ASP A 111 -15.56 17.19 8.16
N ALA A 112 -16.74 16.69 8.47
CA ALA A 112 -17.69 16.17 7.48
C ALA A 112 -18.14 17.24 6.47
N ARG A 113 -18.40 18.48 6.92
CA ARG A 113 -18.77 19.59 6.02
C ARG A 113 -17.64 19.96 5.07
N ILE A 114 -16.41 20.06 5.57
CA ILE A 114 -15.23 20.38 4.75
C ILE A 114 -15.04 19.30 3.68
N LEU A 115 -15.14 18.02 4.03
CA LEU A 115 -15.07 16.92 3.07
C LEU A 115 -16.11 17.07 1.96
N ALA A 116 -17.37 17.36 2.28
CA ALA A 116 -18.42 17.56 1.29
C ALA A 116 -18.10 18.75 0.35
N LEU A 117 -17.62 19.86 0.89
CA LEU A 117 -17.24 21.05 0.11
C LEU A 117 -16.04 20.80 -0.79
N LEU A 118 -15.02 20.09 -0.30
CA LEU A 118 -13.86 19.69 -1.09
C LEU A 118 -14.25 18.76 -2.24
N LEU A 119 -15.15 17.78 -1.98
CA LEU A 119 -15.67 16.89 -3.02
C LEU A 119 -16.41 17.70 -4.10
N ARG A 120 -17.30 18.60 -3.70
CA ARG A 120 -18.03 19.50 -4.59
C ARG A 120 -17.10 20.34 -5.45
N ALA A 121 -16.03 20.87 -4.87
CA ALA A 121 -15.05 21.71 -5.56
C ALA A 121 -14.05 20.91 -6.42
N GLY A 122 -14.09 19.58 -6.43
CA GLY A 122 -13.12 18.73 -7.14
C GLY A 122 -11.70 18.78 -6.56
N LEU A 123 -11.55 19.21 -5.29
CA LEU A 123 -10.26 19.40 -4.62
C LEU A 123 -9.83 18.21 -3.75
N VAL A 124 -10.59 17.13 -3.75
CA VAL A 124 -10.23 15.92 -3.00
C VAL A 124 -9.08 15.20 -3.67
N SER A 125 -7.97 15.01 -2.96
CA SER A 125 -6.93 14.08 -3.40
C SER A 125 -7.38 12.65 -3.10
N SER A 126 -7.94 11.96 -4.10
CA SER A 126 -8.45 10.60 -3.96
C SER A 126 -7.34 9.58 -3.75
N VAL A 127 -7.63 8.53 -2.97
CA VAL A 127 -6.84 7.32 -2.84
C VAL A 127 -7.50 6.23 -3.68
N HIS A 128 -6.69 5.47 -4.41
CA HIS A 128 -7.19 4.32 -5.17
C HIS A 128 -7.76 3.25 -4.22
N ILE A 129 -8.95 2.79 -4.52
CA ILE A 129 -9.64 1.71 -3.80
C ILE A 129 -9.42 0.41 -4.58
N PRO A 130 -8.60 -0.51 -4.07
CA PRO A 130 -8.36 -1.79 -4.75
C PRO A 130 -9.60 -2.68 -4.73
N CYS A 131 -9.73 -3.58 -5.72
CA CYS A 131 -10.77 -4.58 -5.71
C CYS A 131 -10.65 -5.51 -4.48
N LYS A 132 -11.71 -6.22 -4.15
CA LYS A 132 -11.79 -7.06 -2.93
C LYS A 132 -10.68 -8.10 -2.89
N GLU A 133 -10.44 -8.78 -4.00
CA GLU A 133 -9.40 -9.81 -4.15
C GLU A 133 -8.00 -9.24 -3.92
N THR A 134 -7.74 -8.04 -4.46
CA THR A 134 -6.47 -7.34 -4.22
C THR A 134 -6.31 -6.91 -2.76
N ARG A 135 -7.38 -6.47 -2.10
CA ARG A 135 -7.35 -6.16 -0.66
C ARG A 135 -6.99 -7.40 0.16
N GLN A 136 -7.62 -8.54 -0.10
CA GLN A 136 -7.32 -9.82 0.57
C GLN A 136 -5.88 -10.27 0.35
N ARG A 137 -5.36 -10.20 -0.88
CA ARG A 137 -3.93 -10.49 -1.15
C ARG A 137 -2.99 -9.58 -0.37
N LYS A 138 -3.30 -8.29 -0.30
CA LYS A 138 -2.53 -7.33 0.49
C LYS A 138 -2.49 -7.70 1.98
N GLU A 139 -3.58 -8.18 2.54
CA GLU A 139 -3.62 -8.63 3.94
C GLU A 139 -2.69 -9.81 4.18
N VAL A 140 -2.75 -10.85 3.33
CA VAL A 140 -1.86 -12.01 3.45
C VAL A 140 -0.39 -11.62 3.25
N LEU A 141 -0.08 -10.74 2.28
CA LEU A 141 1.27 -10.21 2.07
C LEU A 141 1.80 -9.47 3.30
N ARG A 142 0.97 -8.65 3.94
CA ARG A 142 1.35 -7.91 5.16
C ARG A 142 1.55 -8.84 6.34
N GLN A 143 0.70 -9.85 6.50
CA GLN A 143 0.83 -10.89 7.52
C GLN A 143 2.14 -11.66 7.35
N ARG A 144 2.44 -12.11 6.14
CA ARG A 144 3.73 -12.76 5.84
C ARG A 144 4.91 -11.87 6.20
N CYS A 145 4.89 -10.59 5.81
CA CYS A 145 5.96 -9.65 6.13
C CYS A 145 6.10 -9.44 7.65
N PHE A 146 5.01 -9.44 8.39
CA PHE A 146 5.03 -9.40 9.85
C PHE A 146 5.75 -10.62 10.42
N PHE A 147 5.42 -11.83 9.97
CA PHE A 147 6.11 -13.05 10.42
C PHE A 147 7.59 -13.09 10.03
N VAL A 148 7.96 -12.58 8.84
CA VAL A 148 9.37 -12.47 8.46
C VAL A 148 10.14 -11.56 9.40
N ARG A 149 9.56 -10.44 9.84
CA ARG A 149 10.17 -9.56 10.85
C ARG A 149 10.33 -10.27 12.19
N GLN A 150 9.32 -11.00 12.63
CA GLN A 150 9.40 -11.80 13.86
C GLN A 150 10.48 -12.88 13.76
N ARG A 151 10.56 -13.60 12.63
CA ARG A 151 11.63 -14.56 12.36
C ARG A 151 13.01 -13.93 12.52
N THR A 152 13.24 -12.76 11.92
CA THR A 152 14.52 -12.05 12.02
C THR A 152 14.82 -11.64 13.47
N MET A 153 13.83 -11.14 14.19
CA MET A 153 13.97 -10.78 15.59
C MET A 153 14.34 -12.00 16.47
N LEU A 154 13.69 -13.14 16.26
CA LEU A 154 13.99 -14.38 17.00
C LEU A 154 15.38 -14.90 16.66
N ARG A 155 15.80 -14.90 15.40
CA ARG A 155 17.16 -15.27 14.99
C ARG A 155 18.21 -14.40 15.67
N ASN A 156 18.02 -13.09 15.69
CA ASN A 156 18.94 -12.16 16.37
C ASN A 156 18.99 -12.41 17.89
N ARG A 157 17.85 -12.73 18.50
CA ARG A 157 17.82 -13.07 19.94
C ARG A 157 18.55 -14.36 20.24
N ILE A 158 18.38 -15.40 19.41
CA ILE A 158 19.11 -16.66 19.54
C ILE A 158 20.61 -16.42 19.35
N HIS A 159 21.03 -15.69 18.31
CA HIS A 159 22.44 -15.33 18.13
C HIS A 159 23.03 -14.63 19.35
N ARG A 160 22.31 -13.66 19.92
CA ARG A 160 22.75 -12.96 21.14
C ARG A 160 22.87 -13.91 22.32
N LEU A 161 21.90 -14.82 22.51
CA LEU A 161 21.90 -15.80 23.59
C LEU A 161 23.10 -16.75 23.50
N LEU A 162 23.38 -17.25 22.29
CA LEU A 162 24.52 -18.14 22.03
C LEU A 162 25.86 -17.41 22.14
N GLY A 163 25.95 -16.17 21.69
CA GLY A 163 27.14 -15.34 21.81
C GLY A 163 27.54 -14.99 23.26
N ALA A 164 26.57 -15.08 24.18
CA ALA A 164 26.84 -14.93 25.61
C ALA A 164 27.44 -16.20 26.26
N GLN A 165 27.50 -17.33 25.57
CA GLN A 165 28.08 -18.59 26.05
C GLN A 165 29.53 -18.72 25.55
N HIS A 166 30.49 -18.31 26.36
CA HIS A 166 31.91 -18.19 25.95
C HIS A 166 32.55 -19.51 25.50
N ASP A 167 32.16 -20.62 26.05
CA ASP A 167 32.75 -21.94 25.78
C ASP A 167 31.96 -22.71 24.69
N LEU A 168 30.92 -22.14 24.14
CA LEU A 168 30.06 -22.80 23.15
C LEU A 168 30.74 -22.85 21.76
N LYS A 169 31.03 -24.04 21.28
CA LYS A 169 31.49 -24.27 19.91
C LYS A 169 30.29 -24.37 18.96
N LEU A 170 30.10 -23.37 18.13
CA LEU A 170 29.08 -23.41 17.10
C LEU A 170 29.51 -24.30 15.91
N PRO A 171 28.57 -24.95 15.21
CA PRO A 171 28.88 -25.75 14.04
C PRO A 171 29.43 -24.88 12.91
N GLN A 172 30.38 -25.39 12.17
CA GLN A 172 30.84 -24.76 10.92
C GLN A 172 29.76 -24.90 9.84
N CYS A 173 28.95 -23.86 9.66
CA CYS A 173 27.91 -23.75 8.64
C CYS A 173 27.75 -22.28 8.21
N SER A 174 27.35 -22.07 6.97
CA SER A 174 27.12 -20.73 6.42
C SER A 174 25.89 -20.04 7.04
N ASP A 175 24.89 -20.81 7.45
CA ASP A 175 23.67 -20.33 8.12
C ASP A 175 23.32 -21.24 9.28
N LEU A 176 23.34 -20.67 10.49
CA LEU A 176 22.94 -21.37 11.73
C LEU A 176 21.46 -21.80 11.71
N PHE A 177 20.63 -21.17 10.90
CA PHE A 177 19.21 -21.51 10.76
C PHE A 177 18.90 -22.32 9.50
N GLY A 178 19.94 -22.81 8.81
CA GLY A 178 19.82 -23.84 7.78
C GLY A 178 19.66 -25.24 8.40
N LYS A 179 19.48 -26.27 7.57
CA LYS A 179 19.22 -27.65 8.03
C LYS A 179 20.20 -28.14 9.09
N LYS A 180 21.51 -27.93 8.86
CA LYS A 180 22.59 -28.37 9.79
C LYS A 180 22.54 -27.61 11.12
N GLY A 181 22.40 -26.28 11.05
CA GLY A 181 22.35 -25.44 12.26
C GLY A 181 21.08 -25.63 13.07
N MET A 182 19.91 -25.79 12.42
CA MET A 182 18.65 -26.10 13.11
C MET A 182 18.74 -27.45 13.87
N GLY A 183 19.32 -28.48 13.26
CA GLY A 183 19.54 -29.76 13.92
C GLY A 183 20.52 -29.68 15.10
N PHE A 184 21.51 -28.79 15.06
CA PHE A 184 22.37 -28.49 16.18
C PHE A 184 21.60 -27.76 17.30
N LEU A 185 20.85 -26.70 16.97
CA LEU A 185 20.08 -25.93 17.95
C LEU A 185 19.03 -26.77 18.68
N GLU A 186 18.43 -27.74 18.00
CA GLU A 186 17.45 -28.66 18.59
C GLU A 186 18.02 -29.59 19.65
N LYS A 187 19.29 -29.98 19.50
CA LYS A 187 20.01 -30.89 20.42
C LYS A 187 20.86 -30.15 21.44
N LEU A 188 20.95 -28.82 21.34
CA LEU A 188 21.82 -28.03 22.20
C LEU A 188 21.22 -27.88 23.59
N GLU A 189 21.93 -28.40 24.56
CA GLU A 189 21.65 -28.23 26.00
C GLU A 189 22.51 -27.12 26.57
N LEU A 190 21.88 -26.14 27.20
CA LEU A 190 22.55 -25.04 27.90
C LEU A 190 22.11 -25.02 29.35
N PRO A 191 22.96 -24.55 30.27
CA PRO A 191 22.59 -24.41 31.67
C PRO A 191 21.44 -23.39 31.83
N ALA A 192 20.69 -23.55 32.95
CA ALA A 192 19.64 -22.59 33.28
C ALA A 192 20.27 -21.20 33.57
N PRO A 193 19.63 -20.11 33.19
CA PRO A 193 18.34 -20.00 32.47
C PRO A 193 18.46 -20.06 30.92
N ALA A 194 19.69 -20.13 30.38
CA ALA A 194 19.93 -20.02 28.93
C ALA A 194 19.24 -21.14 28.14
N GLY A 195 19.23 -22.37 28.65
CA GLY A 195 18.56 -23.51 28.04
C GLY A 195 17.05 -23.32 27.90
N LEU A 196 16.39 -22.81 28.94
CA LEU A 196 14.96 -22.48 28.89
C LEU A 196 14.68 -21.41 27.81
N LEU A 197 15.47 -20.33 27.81
CA LEU A 197 15.29 -19.23 26.85
C LEU A 197 15.53 -19.68 25.41
N LEU A 198 16.55 -20.50 25.16
CA LEU A 198 16.82 -21.07 23.86
C LEU A 198 15.64 -21.90 23.35
N LYS A 199 15.17 -22.85 24.19
CA LYS A 199 14.05 -23.73 23.83
C LYS A 199 12.81 -22.91 23.44
N GLN A 200 12.41 -21.95 24.27
CA GLN A 200 11.25 -21.09 23.98
C GLN A 200 11.41 -20.31 22.67
N GLN A 201 12.57 -19.68 22.45
CA GLN A 201 12.82 -18.89 21.22
C GLN A 201 12.90 -19.80 19.98
N PHE A 202 13.46 -20.99 20.11
CA PHE A 202 13.57 -21.96 19.04
C PHE A 202 12.20 -22.53 18.63
N ASP A 203 11.34 -22.85 19.58
CA ASP A 203 9.98 -23.32 19.33
C ASP A 203 9.12 -22.22 18.66
N MET A 204 9.25 -20.97 19.13
CA MET A 204 8.62 -19.83 18.46
C MET A 204 9.14 -19.66 17.04
N LEU A 205 10.45 -19.81 16.79
CA LEU A 205 11.04 -19.70 15.47
C LEU A 205 10.48 -20.76 14.51
N LYS A 206 10.38 -22.02 14.94
CA LYS A 206 9.78 -23.11 14.15
C LYS A 206 8.32 -22.79 13.78
N ASN A 207 7.55 -22.31 14.75
CA ASN A 207 6.16 -21.92 14.53
C ASN A 207 6.05 -20.78 13.50
N VAL A 208 6.80 -19.70 13.68
CA VAL A 208 6.80 -18.57 12.76
C VAL A 208 7.22 -18.98 11.34
N GLN A 209 8.20 -19.88 11.21
CA GLN A 209 8.60 -20.41 9.89
C GLN A 209 7.49 -21.23 9.23
N ALA A 210 6.71 -22.00 9.99
CA ALA A 210 5.55 -22.72 9.48
C ALA A 210 4.47 -21.75 8.97
N ARG A 211 4.16 -20.69 9.75
CA ARG A 211 3.18 -19.66 9.33
C ARG A 211 3.59 -18.91 8.07
N ILE A 212 4.88 -18.60 7.91
CA ILE A 212 5.39 -18.00 6.66
C ILE A 212 5.10 -18.91 5.47
N LYS A 213 5.32 -20.22 5.60
CA LYS A 213 5.04 -21.18 4.52
C LYS A 213 3.55 -21.30 4.20
N GLU A 214 2.68 -21.25 5.22
CA GLU A 214 1.22 -21.24 5.06
C GLU A 214 0.78 -20.01 4.27
N ASP A 215 1.27 -18.81 4.64
CA ASP A 215 0.97 -17.57 3.95
C ASP A 215 1.48 -17.60 2.49
N GLU A 216 2.68 -18.14 2.25
CA GLU A 216 3.25 -18.29 0.91
C GLU A 216 2.43 -19.24 0.03
N ALA A 217 1.95 -20.35 0.60
CA ALA A 217 1.06 -21.28 -0.10
C ALA A 217 -0.30 -20.63 -0.44
N ALA A 218 -0.88 -19.88 0.50
CA ALA A 218 -2.10 -19.14 0.26
C ALA A 218 -1.93 -18.09 -0.84
N LEU A 219 -0.81 -17.35 -0.85
CA LEU A 219 -0.50 -16.38 -1.90
C LEU A 219 -0.40 -17.02 -3.27
N VAL A 220 0.23 -18.19 -3.40
CA VAL A 220 0.30 -18.93 -4.68
C VAL A 220 -1.10 -19.26 -5.19
N GLN A 221 -2.01 -19.68 -4.31
CA GLN A 221 -3.40 -19.97 -4.70
C GLN A 221 -4.19 -18.70 -5.08
N MET A 222 -3.93 -17.57 -4.43
CA MET A 222 -4.60 -16.29 -4.69
C MET A 222 -4.04 -15.55 -5.92
N MET A 223 -2.85 -15.94 -6.39
CA MET A 223 -2.20 -15.32 -7.55
C MET A 223 -2.56 -16.15 -8.81
N SER A 224 -3.50 -15.66 -9.61
CA SER A 224 -3.60 -16.11 -10.99
C SER A 224 -2.33 -15.69 -11.75
N THR A 225 -1.81 -16.58 -12.61
CA THR A 225 -0.66 -16.24 -13.47
C THR A 225 -1.14 -15.28 -14.55
N THR A 226 -1.15 -13.99 -14.21
CA THR A 226 -1.49 -12.93 -15.17
C THR A 226 -0.25 -12.56 -15.98
N GLU A 227 -0.45 -12.04 -17.18
CA GLU A 227 0.62 -11.49 -18.02
C GLU A 227 1.43 -10.42 -17.27
N ALA A 228 0.74 -9.54 -16.55
CA ALA A 228 1.37 -8.53 -15.69
C ALA A 228 2.32 -9.14 -14.63
N GLN A 229 1.97 -10.29 -14.05
CA GLN A 229 2.83 -10.98 -13.10
C GLN A 229 4.06 -11.58 -13.78
N GLN A 230 3.89 -12.17 -14.96
CA GLN A 230 5.00 -12.73 -15.74
C GLN A 230 6.02 -11.65 -16.12
N HIS A 231 5.52 -10.48 -16.53
CA HIS A 231 6.36 -9.33 -16.84
C HIS A 231 7.15 -8.84 -15.62
N VAL A 232 6.51 -8.74 -14.45
CA VAL A 232 7.21 -8.36 -13.22
C VAL A 232 8.26 -9.41 -12.84
N LEU A 233 7.97 -10.70 -12.99
CA LEU A 233 8.91 -11.79 -12.72
C LEU A 233 10.10 -11.82 -13.68
N SER A 234 10.01 -11.24 -14.87
CA SER A 234 11.14 -11.12 -15.80
C SER A 234 12.18 -10.09 -15.36
N ILE A 235 11.87 -9.23 -14.39
CA ILE A 235 12.79 -8.23 -13.84
C ILE A 235 13.78 -8.94 -12.90
N PRO A 236 15.12 -8.82 -13.12
CA PRO A 236 16.11 -9.40 -12.24
C PRO A 236 15.91 -8.99 -10.78
N GLY A 237 15.94 -9.98 -9.89
CA GLY A 237 15.71 -9.78 -8.47
C GLY A 237 14.23 -9.76 -8.03
N MET A 238 13.28 -9.74 -8.97
CA MET A 238 11.86 -9.84 -8.66
C MET A 238 11.44 -11.30 -8.48
N GLY A 239 11.59 -11.85 -7.28
CA GLY A 239 11.04 -13.16 -6.93
C GLY A 239 9.52 -13.14 -6.76
N PRO A 240 8.87 -14.32 -6.61
CA PRO A 240 7.40 -14.45 -6.58
C PRO A 240 6.71 -13.54 -5.54
N ILE A 241 7.31 -13.37 -4.36
CA ILE A 241 6.75 -12.53 -3.30
C ILE A 241 6.82 -11.03 -3.66
N LEU A 242 7.96 -10.58 -4.20
CA LEU A 242 8.10 -9.18 -4.62
C LEU A 242 7.18 -8.88 -5.79
N ALA A 243 7.04 -9.80 -6.75
CA ALA A 243 6.08 -9.69 -7.85
C ALA A 243 4.63 -9.62 -7.34
N ALA A 244 4.26 -10.45 -6.35
CA ALA A 244 2.95 -10.38 -5.73
C ALA A 244 2.69 -9.02 -5.04
N VAL A 245 3.70 -8.45 -4.38
CA VAL A 245 3.62 -7.10 -3.80
C VAL A 245 3.41 -6.06 -4.90
N VAL A 246 4.22 -6.10 -5.96
CA VAL A 246 4.17 -5.11 -7.06
C VAL A 246 2.80 -5.14 -7.74
N VAL A 247 2.33 -6.31 -8.18
CA VAL A 247 1.04 -6.48 -8.85
C VAL A 247 -0.11 -6.03 -7.94
N SER A 248 -0.10 -6.42 -6.65
CA SER A 248 -1.16 -6.05 -5.71
C SER A 248 -1.15 -4.56 -5.35
N GLU A 249 0.01 -3.92 -5.26
CA GLU A 249 0.09 -2.50 -4.89
C GLU A 249 -0.16 -1.57 -6.08
N ILE A 250 0.17 -2.00 -7.30
CA ILE A 250 -0.16 -1.29 -8.53
C ILE A 250 -1.64 -1.42 -8.85
N ASP A 251 -2.24 -2.61 -8.72
CA ASP A 251 -3.67 -2.89 -8.94
C ASP A 251 -4.21 -2.27 -10.25
N GLY A 252 -3.57 -2.59 -11.35
CA GLY A 252 -3.86 -2.04 -12.66
C GLY A 252 -2.92 -0.89 -13.06
N ILE A 253 -2.12 -1.14 -14.10
CA ILE A 253 -1.12 -0.17 -14.58
C ILE A 253 -1.77 1.01 -15.32
N SER A 254 -2.92 0.79 -15.94
CA SER A 254 -3.68 1.79 -16.70
C SER A 254 -4.06 3.04 -15.89
N ARG A 255 -4.07 2.93 -14.56
CA ARG A 255 -4.30 4.09 -13.67
C ARG A 255 -3.14 5.10 -13.64
N PHE A 256 -1.99 4.74 -14.20
CA PHE A 256 -0.82 5.62 -14.29
C PHE A 256 -0.62 6.08 -15.73
N ASN A 257 -0.84 7.35 -15.99
CA ASN A 257 -0.73 7.95 -17.33
C ASN A 257 0.73 8.04 -17.84
N SER A 258 1.70 7.75 -17.01
CA SER A 258 3.13 7.72 -17.39
C SER A 258 3.99 7.00 -16.35
N ALA A 259 5.16 6.53 -16.79
CA ALA A 259 6.19 5.94 -15.93
C ALA A 259 6.62 6.88 -14.80
N GLN A 260 6.72 8.19 -15.08
CA GLN A 260 7.09 9.19 -14.08
C GLN A 260 6.06 9.28 -12.95
N LYS A 261 4.76 9.13 -13.26
CA LYS A 261 3.69 9.09 -12.25
C LYS A 261 3.80 7.86 -11.38
N LEU A 262 4.12 6.70 -11.96
CA LEU A 262 4.40 5.47 -11.21
C LEU A 262 5.64 5.65 -10.31
N CYS A 263 6.75 6.17 -10.83
CA CYS A 263 7.96 6.46 -10.05
C CYS A 263 7.68 7.41 -8.88
N GLY A 264 6.84 8.43 -9.11
CA GLY A 264 6.37 9.33 -8.05
C GLY A 264 5.54 8.60 -6.98
N TYR A 265 4.64 7.70 -7.39
CA TYR A 265 3.82 6.89 -6.49
C TYR A 265 4.66 5.91 -5.66
N ILE A 266 5.68 5.29 -6.27
CA ILE A 266 6.67 4.45 -5.60
C ILE A 266 7.56 5.29 -4.67
N GLY A 267 7.77 6.58 -5.00
CA GLY A 267 8.63 7.50 -4.27
C GLY A 267 10.11 7.37 -4.63
N LEU A 268 10.40 6.94 -5.85
CA LEU A 268 11.76 6.88 -6.39
C LEU A 268 12.22 8.20 -7.00
N CYS A 269 11.35 9.21 -7.03
CA CYS A 269 11.68 10.56 -7.47
C CYS A 269 12.17 11.41 -6.29
N PRO A 270 13.19 12.27 -6.48
CA PRO A 270 13.56 13.26 -5.48
C PRO A 270 12.46 14.33 -5.35
N SER A 271 12.38 14.95 -4.19
CA SER A 271 11.62 16.20 -4.06
C SER A 271 12.32 17.28 -4.87
N THR A 272 11.56 18.05 -5.64
CA THR A 272 12.11 19.11 -6.49
C THR A 272 11.54 20.44 -6.04
N SER A 273 12.38 21.43 -5.88
CA SER A 273 12.01 22.82 -5.61
C SER A 273 12.60 23.70 -6.70
N SER A 274 11.75 24.47 -7.37
CA SER A 274 12.19 25.40 -8.43
C SER A 274 11.75 26.80 -8.08
N SER A 275 12.69 27.74 -8.06
CA SER A 275 12.45 29.15 -7.83
C SER A 275 13.48 29.97 -8.62
N GLY A 276 13.05 31.06 -9.26
CA GLY A 276 13.93 31.96 -9.99
C GLY A 276 14.75 31.31 -11.09
N GLY A 277 14.20 30.29 -11.80
CA GLY A 277 14.90 29.55 -12.87
C GLY A 277 15.94 28.53 -12.39
N LYS A 278 16.10 28.36 -11.09
CA LYS A 278 17.01 27.35 -10.50
C LYS A 278 16.19 26.20 -9.93
N THR A 279 16.60 24.97 -10.24
CA THR A 279 15.97 23.74 -9.75
C THR A 279 16.90 23.01 -8.79
N TYR A 280 16.38 22.72 -7.60
CA TYR A 280 17.08 21.98 -6.54
C TYR A 280 16.41 20.63 -6.32
N ASN A 281 17.16 19.55 -6.39
CA ASN A 281 16.71 18.21 -6.07
C ASN A 281 17.04 17.91 -4.61
N GLY A 282 16.01 17.57 -3.84
CA GLY A 282 16.13 17.20 -2.44
C GLY A 282 16.17 15.68 -2.24
N LYS A 283 15.80 15.24 -1.04
CA LYS A 283 15.72 13.82 -0.67
C LYS A 283 14.54 13.13 -1.38
N LEU A 284 14.55 11.80 -1.45
CA LEU A 284 13.42 11.01 -1.93
C LEU A 284 12.13 11.35 -1.18
N MET A 285 11.02 11.39 -1.91
CA MET A 285 9.72 11.72 -1.33
C MET A 285 9.35 10.76 -0.20
N LYS A 286 8.94 11.29 0.95
CA LYS A 286 8.54 10.49 2.12
C LYS A 286 7.13 9.92 1.99
N HIS A 287 6.23 10.65 1.33
CA HIS A 287 4.83 10.27 1.13
C HIS A 287 4.67 9.48 -0.17
N CYS A 288 4.79 8.18 -0.08
CA CYS A 288 4.78 7.26 -1.21
C CYS A 288 4.27 5.88 -0.78
N ASN A 289 4.08 4.98 -1.74
CA ASN A 289 3.83 3.58 -1.45
C ASN A 289 5.11 2.88 -0.96
N LYS A 290 5.20 2.68 0.36
CA LYS A 290 6.39 2.09 1.00
C LYS A 290 6.59 0.62 0.64
N TRP A 291 5.52 -0.10 0.30
CA TRP A 291 5.59 -1.51 -0.09
C TRP A 291 6.19 -1.67 -1.48
N LEU A 292 5.77 -0.86 -2.43
CA LEU A 292 6.39 -0.82 -3.74
C LEU A 292 7.85 -0.38 -3.65
N ARG A 293 8.13 0.70 -2.91
CA ARG A 293 9.51 1.15 -2.72
C ARG A 293 10.39 0.03 -2.17
N TRP A 294 9.93 -0.68 -1.14
CA TRP A 294 10.64 -1.81 -0.59
C TRP A 294 10.89 -2.90 -1.64
N ALA A 295 9.87 -3.31 -2.38
CA ALA A 295 9.99 -4.36 -3.38
C ALA A 295 11.02 -4.00 -4.47
N PHE A 296 10.99 -2.78 -4.99
CA PHE A 296 11.94 -2.32 -5.99
C PHE A 296 13.36 -2.16 -5.43
N VAL A 297 13.52 -1.73 -4.18
CA VAL A 297 14.84 -1.64 -3.53
C VAL A 297 15.46 -3.03 -3.37
N GLU A 298 14.70 -4.02 -2.90
CA GLU A 298 15.18 -5.40 -2.77
C GLU A 298 15.59 -5.98 -4.13
N ALA A 299 14.77 -5.78 -5.17
CA ALA A 299 15.09 -6.24 -6.52
C ALA A 299 16.38 -5.59 -7.06
N ALA A 300 16.55 -4.28 -6.86
CA ALA A 300 17.73 -3.58 -7.32
C ALA A 300 19.02 -4.06 -6.66
N TRP A 301 18.99 -4.41 -5.37
CA TRP A 301 20.16 -5.00 -4.70
C TRP A 301 20.58 -6.32 -5.35
N VAL A 302 19.63 -7.14 -5.77
CA VAL A 302 19.93 -8.38 -6.49
C VAL A 302 20.42 -8.10 -7.90
N ALA A 303 19.77 -7.19 -8.62
CA ALA A 303 20.13 -6.82 -9.99
C ALA A 303 21.54 -6.23 -10.11
N MET A 304 21.99 -5.50 -9.10
CA MET A 304 23.38 -4.98 -9.02
C MET A 304 24.45 -6.08 -8.97
N GLY A 305 24.13 -7.25 -8.42
CA GLY A 305 25.02 -8.41 -8.43
C GLY A 305 25.06 -9.14 -9.79
N CYS A 306 24.23 -8.75 -10.76
CA CYS A 306 24.20 -9.32 -12.10
C CYS A 306 25.00 -8.42 -13.06
N ASP A 307 26.30 -8.66 -13.24
CA ASP A 307 27.24 -7.85 -14.05
C ASP A 307 26.76 -7.55 -15.48
N SER A 308 25.92 -8.42 -16.04
CA SER A 308 25.40 -8.29 -17.41
C SER A 308 24.23 -7.31 -17.56
N TYR A 309 23.62 -6.87 -16.45
CA TYR A 309 22.33 -6.17 -16.49
C TYR A 309 22.44 -4.63 -16.37
N CYS A 310 23.38 -4.14 -15.57
CA CYS A 310 23.53 -2.71 -15.28
C CYS A 310 24.99 -2.30 -15.05
N PRO A 311 25.89 -2.39 -16.05
CA PRO A 311 27.26 -1.98 -15.85
C PRO A 311 27.34 -0.48 -15.54
N GLY A 312 27.91 -0.12 -14.40
CA GLY A 312 28.22 1.27 -14.02
C GLY A 312 27.06 2.12 -13.48
N LEU A 313 25.88 1.56 -13.26
CA LEU A 313 24.77 2.30 -12.66
C LEU A 313 24.82 2.25 -11.11
N SER A 314 24.52 3.38 -10.49
CA SER A 314 24.28 3.41 -9.04
C SER A 314 23.00 2.65 -8.68
N PRO A 315 22.82 2.18 -7.42
CA PRO A 315 21.59 1.52 -6.97
C PRO A 315 20.31 2.28 -7.34
N TYR A 316 20.35 3.60 -7.29
CA TYR A 316 19.22 4.47 -7.66
C TYR A 316 18.97 4.53 -9.16
N GLY A 317 20.03 4.44 -9.98
CA GLY A 317 19.91 4.35 -11.44
C GLY A 317 19.28 3.03 -11.90
N VAL A 318 19.63 1.92 -11.24
CA VAL A 318 19.01 0.61 -11.46
C VAL A 318 17.54 0.65 -11.08
N LEU A 319 17.20 1.17 -9.90
CA LEU A 319 15.83 1.35 -9.43
C LEU A 319 14.95 2.15 -10.39
N PHE A 320 15.49 3.25 -10.92
CA PHE A 320 14.78 4.10 -11.87
C PHE A 320 14.53 3.36 -13.19
N ASN A 321 15.52 2.66 -13.71
CA ASN A 321 15.38 1.91 -14.95
C ASN A 321 14.43 0.71 -14.81
N GLU A 322 14.44 0.01 -13.67
CA GLU A 322 13.49 -1.08 -13.41
C GLU A 322 12.05 -0.59 -13.30
N ALA A 323 11.83 0.51 -12.61
CA ALA A 323 10.51 1.14 -12.55
C ALA A 323 10.03 1.61 -13.94
N LEU A 324 10.93 2.16 -14.77
CA LEU A 324 10.67 2.52 -16.16
C LEU A 324 10.31 1.28 -17.01
N ARG A 325 11.06 0.20 -16.90
CA ARG A 325 10.79 -1.07 -17.64
C ARG A 325 9.46 -1.68 -17.23
N ALA A 326 9.17 -1.77 -15.94
CA ALA A 326 7.89 -2.25 -15.44
C ALA A 326 6.72 -1.45 -16.01
N SER A 327 6.89 -0.15 -16.18
CA SER A 327 5.89 0.73 -16.80
C SER A 327 5.79 0.55 -18.32
N GLN A 328 6.90 0.43 -19.04
CA GLN A 328 6.91 0.26 -20.51
C GLN A 328 6.31 -1.07 -20.94
N VAL A 329 6.64 -2.15 -20.24
CA VAL A 329 6.10 -3.49 -20.47
C VAL A 329 4.60 -3.52 -20.22
N ALA A 330 4.14 -2.83 -19.18
CA ALA A 330 2.71 -2.75 -18.88
C ALA A 330 1.93 -1.88 -19.88
N THR A 331 2.57 -0.90 -20.51
CA THR A 331 1.93 -0.07 -21.55
C THR A 331 1.79 -0.86 -22.86
N SER A 332 2.79 -1.66 -23.23
CA SER A 332 2.70 -2.51 -24.44
C SER A 332 1.64 -3.60 -24.34
N ALA A 333 1.38 -4.14 -23.15
CA ALA A 333 0.31 -5.12 -22.92
C ALA A 333 -1.10 -4.49 -23.07
N VAL A 334 -1.26 -3.21 -22.81
CA VAL A 334 -2.55 -2.50 -23.00
C VAL A 334 -2.81 -2.21 -24.49
N GLU A 335 -1.77 -1.94 -25.28
CA GLU A 335 -1.91 -1.67 -26.72
C GLU A 335 -2.29 -2.94 -27.51
N THR A 336 -1.84 -4.12 -27.08
CA THR A 336 -2.21 -5.40 -27.74
C THR A 336 -3.63 -5.87 -27.44
N THR A 337 -4.24 -5.46 -26.33
CA THR A 337 -5.64 -5.81 -26.00
C THR A 337 -6.69 -4.85 -26.56
N SER A 338 -6.29 -3.76 -27.20
CA SER A 338 -7.22 -2.79 -27.81
C SER A 338 -7.39 -2.99 -29.34
N THR A 339 -6.83 -4.06 -29.89
CA THR A 339 -6.88 -4.39 -31.34
C THR A 339 -7.61 -5.70 -31.67
N ASP A 340 -8.36 -6.28 -30.71
CA ASP A 340 -9.29 -7.40 -30.94
C ASP A 340 -10.75 -6.99 -30.72
#